data_e0586b0069258e90deb3d869ba26669a
#
_entry.id   e0586b0069258e90deb3d869ba26669a
#
_cell.length_a   1.000
_cell.length_b   1.000
_cell.length_c   1.000
_cell.angle_alpha   90.00
_cell.angle_beta   90.00
_cell.angle_gamma   90.00
#
_symmetry.space_group_name_H-M   'P 1'
#
loop_
_entity.id
_entity.type
_entity.pdbx_description
1 polymer ?
#
loop_
_entity_poly.entity_id
_entity_poly.type
_entity_poly.pdbx_seq_one_letter_code
_entity_poly.pdbx_strand_id
1 'polypeptide(L)'
;MIKKQGVYGSLQDQGRFGYRAFGIPLSGPMDKVSFQIAHQILNNTQNQTSFEMFIGGFEFQALKEATYVLTGATCHCLLNGSPIEMWKTFQLVAGDILSIKSVKDGSIVYLTPQGGFQTESILGSKSCLPIAGNALNVGSMLYGQPIEPLLYTRGLYAPYRPLFQTALTVRIFKGPHFELFTDDSKHQFLTSPYQFTGGNRMGYYLKGSILHMENRKDILSEATQYGTIQVPQNGEPIVLMADAQTVGGYPIIATIHEDDLHKVAQLRMFNTIKFALMEE
;
A
#
# COMPACT_ATOMS: atom_id res chain seq x y z
N MET A 1 -11.99 18.74 1.36
CA MET A 1 -10.90 19.45 2.09
C MET A 1 -10.45 18.62 3.27
N ILE A 2 -9.14 18.47 3.47
CA ILE A 2 -8.56 17.76 4.63
C ILE A 2 -8.67 18.66 5.87
N LYS A 3 -9.42 18.23 6.87
CA LYS A 3 -9.60 18.95 8.16
C LYS A 3 -8.63 18.47 9.23
N LYS A 4 -8.34 17.17 9.22
CA LYS A 4 -7.38 16.53 10.11
C LYS A 4 -6.55 15.52 9.32
N GLN A 5 -5.25 15.51 9.55
CA GLN A 5 -4.31 14.60 8.92
C GLN A 5 -3.95 13.47 9.90
N GLY A 6 -3.95 12.24 9.39
CA GLY A 6 -3.38 11.06 10.06
C GLY A 6 -1.87 10.99 9.89
N VAL A 7 -1.33 9.78 10.00
CA VAL A 7 0.13 9.55 9.92
C VAL A 7 0.69 9.90 8.53
N TYR A 8 0.06 9.38 7.47
CA TYR A 8 0.45 9.66 6.09
C TYR A 8 -0.73 9.43 5.16
N GLY A 9 -0.89 10.27 4.16
CA GLY A 9 -1.88 10.12 3.10
C GLY A 9 -1.40 10.73 1.79
N SER A 10 -1.71 10.06 0.68
CA SER A 10 -1.33 10.49 -0.67
C SER A 10 -2.31 10.04 -1.73
N LEU A 11 -2.36 10.75 -2.85
CA LEU A 11 -3.10 10.32 -4.02
C LEU A 11 -2.31 9.25 -4.78
N GLN A 12 -3.01 8.18 -5.16
CA GLN A 12 -2.43 7.07 -5.90
C GLN A 12 -3.35 6.66 -7.05
N ASP A 13 -2.79 6.51 -8.25
CA ASP A 13 -3.37 5.80 -9.39
C ASP A 13 -2.65 4.44 -9.58
N GLN A 14 -2.66 3.84 -10.75
CA GLN A 14 -1.99 2.55 -10.98
C GLN A 14 -0.45 2.60 -10.97
N GLY A 15 0.13 3.80 -10.91
CA GLY A 15 1.58 4.01 -10.88
C GLY A 15 2.17 4.54 -12.18
N ARG A 16 3.46 4.83 -12.15
CA ARG A 16 4.24 5.53 -13.17
C ARG A 16 5.13 4.56 -13.93
N PHE A 17 4.64 4.07 -15.05
CA PHE A 17 5.33 3.08 -15.88
C PHE A 17 6.35 3.71 -16.84
N GLY A 18 7.44 2.97 -17.12
CA GLY A 18 8.44 3.33 -18.13
C GLY A 18 9.61 4.20 -17.62
N TYR A 19 9.62 4.63 -16.37
CA TYR A 19 10.62 5.58 -15.88
C TYR A 19 11.62 4.99 -14.88
N ARG A 20 11.54 3.70 -14.58
CA ARG A 20 12.41 3.04 -13.59
C ARG A 20 13.90 3.11 -13.98
N ALA A 21 14.23 3.03 -15.26
CA ALA A 21 15.59 3.18 -15.76
C ALA A 21 16.21 4.57 -15.46
N PHE A 22 15.38 5.56 -15.18
CA PHE A 22 15.79 6.92 -14.79
C PHE A 22 15.79 7.13 -13.28
N GLY A 23 15.68 6.06 -12.47
CA GLY A 23 15.66 6.15 -11.01
C GLY A 23 14.31 6.58 -10.41
N ILE A 24 13.25 6.68 -11.22
CA ILE A 24 11.94 7.13 -10.76
C ILE A 24 11.08 5.90 -10.37
N PRO A 25 10.59 5.84 -9.11
CA PRO A 25 9.81 4.70 -8.65
C PRO A 25 8.47 4.59 -9.38
N LEU A 26 7.94 3.36 -9.42
CA LEU A 26 6.62 3.09 -9.99
C LEU A 26 5.53 3.81 -9.22
N SER A 27 5.63 3.88 -7.90
CA SER A 27 4.57 4.34 -6.98
C SER A 27 3.29 3.52 -7.15
N GLY A 28 2.12 4.14 -7.13
CA GLY A 28 0.85 3.43 -7.20
C GLY A 28 0.39 2.89 -5.85
N PRO A 29 -0.73 2.15 -5.79
CA PRO A 29 -1.30 1.70 -4.55
C PRO A 29 -0.44 0.60 -3.91
N MET A 30 -0.29 0.67 -2.58
CA MET A 30 0.36 -0.38 -1.79
C MET A 30 -0.49 -1.65 -1.78
N ASP A 31 -1.79 -1.54 -1.52
CA ASP A 31 -2.76 -2.63 -1.61
C ASP A 31 -3.57 -2.50 -2.91
N LYS A 32 -3.05 -3.11 -3.98
CA LYS A 32 -3.69 -3.09 -5.30
C LYS A 32 -5.09 -3.70 -5.30
N VAL A 33 -5.33 -4.72 -4.47
CA VAL A 33 -6.62 -5.43 -4.42
C VAL A 33 -7.72 -4.51 -3.87
N SER A 34 -7.50 -3.91 -2.70
CA SER A 34 -8.47 -2.97 -2.11
C SER A 34 -8.69 -1.74 -2.98
N PHE A 35 -7.63 -1.23 -3.62
CA PHE A 35 -7.70 -0.13 -4.57
C PHE A 35 -8.58 -0.47 -5.78
N GLN A 36 -8.34 -1.62 -6.42
CA GLN A 36 -9.10 -2.06 -7.61
C GLN A 36 -10.57 -2.31 -7.28
N ILE A 37 -10.85 -2.95 -6.14
CA ILE A 37 -12.23 -3.19 -5.69
C ILE A 37 -12.98 -1.87 -5.46
N ALA A 38 -12.31 -0.84 -4.91
CA ALA A 38 -12.94 0.49 -4.76
C ALA A 38 -13.41 1.05 -6.10
N HIS A 39 -12.57 0.98 -7.13
CA HIS A 39 -12.91 1.44 -8.46
C HIS A 39 -13.99 0.58 -9.14
N GLN A 40 -14.00 -0.73 -8.93
CA GLN A 40 -15.05 -1.63 -9.43
C GLN A 40 -16.42 -1.33 -8.79
N ILE A 41 -16.46 -1.10 -7.46
CA ILE A 41 -17.70 -0.72 -6.76
C ILE A 41 -18.29 0.56 -7.35
N LEU A 42 -17.46 1.55 -7.67
CA LEU A 42 -17.88 2.85 -8.21
C LEU A 42 -18.07 2.84 -9.73
N ASN A 43 -17.77 1.74 -10.42
CA ASN A 43 -17.73 1.66 -11.89
C ASN A 43 -16.77 2.71 -12.50
N ASN A 44 -15.67 2.96 -11.82
CA ASN A 44 -14.62 3.85 -12.28
C ASN A 44 -13.75 3.15 -13.34
N THR A 45 -13.14 3.93 -14.24
CA THR A 45 -12.11 3.42 -15.16
C THR A 45 -10.80 3.13 -14.43
N GLN A 46 -9.93 2.31 -15.01
CA GLN A 46 -8.73 1.78 -14.36
C GLN A 46 -7.68 2.84 -13.94
N ASN A 47 -7.63 3.99 -14.62
CA ASN A 47 -6.61 5.03 -14.37
C ASN A 47 -7.07 6.15 -13.43
N GLN A 48 -8.06 5.87 -12.60
CA GLN A 48 -8.56 6.87 -11.66
C GLN A 48 -7.89 6.75 -10.30
N THR A 49 -7.91 7.86 -9.55
CA THR A 49 -7.08 8.08 -8.38
C THR A 49 -7.88 7.96 -7.10
N SER A 50 -7.31 7.26 -6.13
CA SER A 50 -7.81 7.17 -4.75
C SER A 50 -6.89 7.92 -3.79
N PHE A 51 -7.42 8.33 -2.65
CA PHE A 51 -6.61 8.78 -1.52
C PHE A 51 -6.26 7.58 -0.65
N GLU A 52 -4.98 7.23 -0.61
CA GLU A 52 -4.41 6.17 0.22
C GLU A 52 -4.00 6.75 1.58
N MET A 53 -4.41 6.09 2.68
CA MET A 53 -4.14 6.50 4.04
C MET A 53 -3.47 5.36 4.83
N PHE A 54 -2.42 5.69 5.58
CA PHE A 54 -1.83 4.79 6.57
C PHE A 54 -2.49 4.98 7.93
N ILE A 55 -2.98 3.87 8.51
CA ILE A 55 -3.49 3.75 9.89
C ILE A 55 -4.73 4.62 10.17
N GLY A 56 -5.31 5.27 9.15
CA GLY A 56 -6.46 6.15 9.30
C GLY A 56 -6.12 7.47 10.04
N GLY A 57 -7.03 7.95 10.88
CA GLY A 57 -6.84 9.19 11.64
C GLY A 57 -7.14 10.46 10.87
N PHE A 58 -7.77 10.37 9.71
CA PHE A 58 -8.12 11.49 8.85
C PHE A 58 -9.55 12.01 9.08
N GLU A 59 -9.74 13.29 8.82
CA GLU A 59 -11.05 13.91 8.75
C GLU A 59 -11.14 14.80 7.51
N PHE A 60 -12.23 14.67 6.79
CA PHE A 60 -12.50 15.40 5.54
C PHE A 60 -13.80 16.17 5.66
N GLN A 61 -13.82 17.37 5.10
CA GLN A 61 -15.06 18.12 4.89
C GLN A 61 -15.43 18.10 3.40
N ALA A 62 -16.63 17.65 3.09
CA ALA A 62 -17.18 17.74 1.76
C ALA A 62 -17.53 19.19 1.41
N LEU A 63 -17.21 19.61 0.20
CA LEU A 63 -17.53 20.95 -0.31
C LEU A 63 -18.56 20.91 -1.44
N LYS A 64 -18.76 19.74 -2.02
CA LYS A 64 -19.75 19.43 -3.05
C LYS A 64 -20.27 18.02 -2.85
N GLU A 65 -21.43 17.77 -3.43
CA GLU A 65 -22.02 16.44 -3.46
C GLU A 65 -21.21 15.50 -4.35
N ALA A 66 -20.96 14.27 -3.86
CA ALA A 66 -20.37 13.19 -4.64
C ALA A 66 -20.57 11.83 -3.95
N THR A 67 -20.47 10.75 -4.72
CA THR A 67 -20.48 9.37 -4.23
C THR A 67 -19.07 8.88 -3.96
N TYR A 68 -18.89 8.20 -2.83
CA TYR A 68 -17.59 7.66 -2.37
C TYR A 68 -17.71 6.19 -1.94
N VAL A 69 -16.57 5.54 -1.84
CA VAL A 69 -16.40 4.26 -1.16
C VAL A 69 -15.14 4.29 -0.30
N LEU A 70 -15.16 3.57 0.83
CA LEU A 70 -14.00 3.26 1.66
C LEU A 70 -13.69 1.78 1.56
N THR A 71 -12.42 1.44 1.25
CA THR A 71 -11.92 0.06 1.16
C THR A 71 -10.60 -0.09 1.91
N GLY A 72 -10.06 -1.31 2.00
CA GLY A 72 -8.81 -1.60 2.70
C GLY A 72 -9.01 -1.98 4.16
N ALA A 73 -8.05 -1.60 4.99
CA ALA A 73 -7.99 -1.93 6.41
C ALA A 73 -9.29 -1.60 7.15
N THR A 74 -9.70 -2.48 8.06
CA THR A 74 -10.90 -2.29 8.87
C THR A 74 -10.74 -1.10 9.80
N CYS A 75 -11.61 -0.11 9.69
CA CYS A 75 -11.60 1.06 10.57
C CYS A 75 -13.03 1.51 10.91
N HIS A 76 -13.13 2.30 11.96
CA HIS A 76 -14.39 2.93 12.35
C HIS A 76 -14.54 4.24 11.58
N CYS A 77 -15.49 4.28 10.65
CA CYS A 77 -15.77 5.43 9.79
C CYS A 77 -17.09 6.10 10.21
N LEU A 78 -17.07 7.42 10.32
CA LEU A 78 -18.22 8.20 10.74
C LEU A 78 -18.54 9.30 9.72
N LEU A 79 -19.80 9.41 9.36
CA LEU A 79 -20.35 10.54 8.61
C LEU A 79 -21.19 11.40 9.55
N ASN A 80 -20.78 12.64 9.80
CA ASN A 80 -21.43 13.55 10.75
C ASN A 80 -21.66 12.90 12.14
N GLY A 81 -20.69 12.10 12.59
CA GLY A 81 -20.77 11.37 13.85
C GLY A 81 -21.50 10.02 13.82
N SER A 82 -22.22 9.71 12.75
CA SER A 82 -22.95 8.45 12.58
C SER A 82 -22.09 7.41 11.85
N PRO A 83 -22.07 6.12 12.30
CA PRO A 83 -21.29 5.08 11.65
C PRO A 83 -21.72 4.83 10.21
N ILE A 84 -20.74 4.64 9.32
CA ILE A 84 -20.96 4.20 7.95
C ILE A 84 -20.20 2.88 7.67
N GLU A 85 -20.75 2.12 6.71
CA GLU A 85 -20.18 0.83 6.33
C GLU A 85 -19.08 1.00 5.29
N MET A 86 -17.91 0.35 5.50
CA MET A 86 -16.87 0.22 4.48
C MET A 86 -17.28 -0.79 3.39
N TRP A 87 -16.65 -0.73 2.23
CA TRP A 87 -16.90 -1.58 1.06
C TRP A 87 -18.29 -1.40 0.46
N LYS A 88 -18.92 -0.26 0.74
CA LYS A 88 -20.22 0.14 0.28
C LYS A 88 -20.21 1.61 -0.09
N THR A 89 -20.90 1.99 -1.17
CA THR A 89 -20.99 3.40 -1.58
C THR A 89 -21.82 4.21 -0.58
N PHE A 90 -21.40 5.44 -0.36
CA PHE A 90 -22.12 6.45 0.40
C PHE A 90 -22.00 7.81 -0.28
N GLN A 91 -22.94 8.69 -0.01
CA GLN A 91 -22.93 10.04 -0.54
C GLN A 91 -22.46 11.03 0.53
N LEU A 92 -21.71 12.03 0.10
CA LEU A 92 -21.40 13.23 0.88
C LEU A 92 -22.06 14.41 0.20
N VAL A 93 -22.66 15.30 0.98
CA VAL A 93 -23.16 16.60 0.52
C VAL A 93 -22.29 17.73 1.09
N ALA A 94 -22.41 18.92 0.54
CA ALA A 94 -21.64 20.07 1.01
C ALA A 94 -21.87 20.33 2.52
N GLY A 95 -20.78 20.45 3.26
CA GLY A 95 -20.79 20.63 4.72
C GLY A 95 -20.54 19.35 5.52
N ASP A 96 -20.76 18.17 4.94
CA ASP A 96 -20.56 16.90 5.63
C ASP A 96 -19.12 16.71 6.10
N ILE A 97 -19.00 16.07 7.27
CA ILE A 97 -17.72 15.67 7.88
C ILE A 97 -17.58 14.15 7.87
N LEU A 98 -16.61 13.67 7.10
CA LEU A 98 -16.20 12.27 7.08
C LEU A 98 -14.99 12.07 8.00
N SER A 99 -15.16 11.31 9.07
CA SER A 99 -14.07 10.95 9.99
C SER A 99 -13.69 9.49 9.82
N ILE A 100 -12.41 9.23 9.52
CA ILE A 100 -11.83 7.91 9.43
C ILE A 100 -10.91 7.73 10.65
N LYS A 101 -11.38 6.94 11.62
CA LYS A 101 -10.64 6.70 12.86
C LYS A 101 -9.45 5.79 12.63
N SER A 102 -8.68 5.48 13.66
CA SER A 102 -7.58 4.51 13.57
C SER A 102 -8.07 3.14 13.11
N VAL A 103 -7.24 2.45 12.34
CA VAL A 103 -7.54 1.11 11.85
C VAL A 103 -7.56 0.09 12.99
N LYS A 104 -8.43 -0.91 12.86
CA LYS A 104 -8.53 -2.06 13.76
C LYS A 104 -7.69 -3.24 13.24
N ASP A 105 -7.87 -3.59 11.98
CA ASP A 105 -7.15 -4.68 11.30
C ASP A 105 -6.64 -4.17 9.94
N GLY A 106 -5.41 -4.52 9.56
CA GLY A 106 -4.72 -3.97 8.40
C GLY A 106 -4.10 -2.60 8.68
N SER A 107 -3.54 -1.96 7.67
CA SER A 107 -2.80 -0.69 7.79
C SER A 107 -3.25 0.39 6.81
N ILE A 108 -3.75 0.00 5.63
CA ILE A 108 -3.99 0.92 4.53
C ILE A 108 -5.47 1.01 4.20
N VAL A 109 -6.00 2.24 4.17
CA VAL A 109 -7.38 2.56 3.81
C VAL A 109 -7.39 3.41 2.56
N TYR A 110 -8.32 3.17 1.66
CA TYR A 110 -8.58 3.98 0.47
C TYR A 110 -9.90 4.72 0.58
N LEU A 111 -9.87 6.02 0.35
CA LEU A 111 -11.05 6.84 0.06
C LEU A 111 -11.07 7.12 -1.44
N THR A 112 -12.11 6.65 -2.10
CA THR A 112 -12.24 6.77 -3.56
C THR A 112 -13.56 7.44 -3.90
N PRO A 113 -13.55 8.56 -4.67
CA PRO A 113 -14.76 9.14 -5.23
C PRO A 113 -15.14 8.46 -6.54
N GLN A 114 -16.40 8.54 -6.90
CA GLN A 114 -16.84 8.28 -8.26
C GLN A 114 -16.08 9.21 -9.22
N GLY A 115 -15.50 8.65 -10.30
CA GLY A 115 -14.66 9.37 -11.25
C GLY A 115 -13.23 9.63 -10.76
N GLY A 116 -12.84 9.20 -9.55
CA GLY A 116 -11.50 9.37 -8.98
C GLY A 116 -11.18 10.82 -8.62
N PHE A 117 -10.15 11.01 -7.81
CA PHE A 117 -9.63 12.34 -7.53
C PHE A 117 -8.86 12.90 -8.73
N GLN A 118 -8.93 14.21 -8.92
CA GLN A 118 -8.21 14.93 -9.96
C GLN A 118 -6.99 15.61 -9.37
N THR A 119 -5.84 15.39 -9.99
CA THR A 119 -4.59 16.06 -9.69
C THR A 119 -3.74 16.13 -10.96
N GLU A 120 -2.68 16.90 -10.93
CA GLU A 120 -1.72 16.99 -12.01
C GLU A 120 -1.08 15.61 -12.27
N SER A 121 -0.90 15.29 -13.56
CA SER A 121 -0.18 14.10 -14.00
C SER A 121 1.29 14.41 -14.17
N ILE A 122 2.14 13.65 -13.48
CA ILE A 122 3.60 13.76 -13.58
C ILE A 122 4.11 12.47 -14.23
N LEU A 123 4.73 12.60 -15.39
CA LEU A 123 5.24 11.44 -16.17
C LEU A 123 4.16 10.37 -16.41
N GLY A 124 2.96 10.80 -16.77
CA GLY A 124 1.84 9.91 -17.11
C GLY A 124 1.10 9.29 -15.92
N SER A 125 1.44 9.64 -14.67
CA SER A 125 0.78 9.15 -13.46
C SER A 125 0.35 10.28 -12.56
N LYS A 126 -0.79 10.09 -11.87
CA LYS A 126 -1.33 10.95 -10.81
C LYS A 126 -0.89 10.51 -9.42
N SER A 127 -0.13 9.42 -9.31
CA SER A 127 0.44 8.98 -8.04
C SER A 127 1.40 10.03 -7.50
N CYS A 128 1.31 10.28 -6.21
CA CYS A 128 2.23 11.15 -5.49
C CYS A 128 3.68 10.75 -5.78
N LEU A 129 4.50 11.74 -6.12
CA LEU A 129 5.94 11.58 -6.29
C LEU A 129 6.62 12.40 -5.19
N PRO A 130 7.16 11.78 -4.14
CA PRO A 130 7.67 12.50 -2.96
C PRO A 130 8.70 13.60 -3.29
N ILE A 131 9.56 13.33 -4.27
CA ILE A 131 10.58 14.32 -4.72
C ILE A 131 10.00 15.55 -5.45
N ALA A 132 8.74 15.46 -5.90
CA ALA A 132 8.07 16.59 -6.58
C ALA A 132 7.24 17.47 -5.62
N GLY A 133 7.25 17.18 -4.32
CA GLY A 133 6.63 18.02 -3.31
C GLY A 133 5.09 17.96 -3.23
N ASN A 134 4.46 16.92 -3.77
CA ASN A 134 2.99 16.76 -3.80
C ASN A 134 2.41 16.32 -2.45
N ALA A 135 2.99 16.72 -1.33
CA ALA A 135 2.50 16.38 0.00
C ALA A 135 1.16 17.07 0.28
N LEU A 136 0.18 16.30 0.74
CA LEU A 136 -1.12 16.81 1.15
C LEU A 136 -1.13 17.05 2.66
N ASN A 137 -1.59 18.24 3.05
CA ASN A 137 -1.63 18.69 4.43
C ASN A 137 -3.05 19.12 4.83
N VAL A 138 -3.24 19.46 6.09
CA VAL A 138 -4.48 20.09 6.56
C VAL A 138 -4.74 21.36 5.74
N GLY A 139 -5.97 21.50 5.27
CA GLY A 139 -6.38 22.57 4.35
C GLY A 139 -6.27 22.21 2.87
N SER A 140 -5.52 21.16 2.49
CA SER A 140 -5.43 20.73 1.10
C SER A 140 -6.82 20.35 0.56
N MET A 141 -7.04 20.75 -0.69
CA MET A 141 -8.27 20.48 -1.43
C MET A 141 -8.09 19.22 -2.28
N LEU A 142 -9.02 18.28 -2.16
CA LEU A 142 -9.11 17.12 -3.02
C LEU A 142 -10.24 17.36 -4.03
N TYR A 143 -9.90 17.40 -5.30
CA TYR A 143 -10.88 17.65 -6.37
C TYR A 143 -11.36 16.34 -6.96
N GLY A 144 -12.67 16.15 -7.08
CA GLY A 144 -13.32 15.05 -7.81
C GLY A 144 -13.76 15.50 -9.20
N GLN A 145 -14.14 14.54 -10.05
CA GLN A 145 -14.83 14.85 -11.30
C GLN A 145 -16.29 15.27 -11.01
N PRO A 146 -16.83 16.24 -11.76
CA PRO A 146 -18.25 16.57 -11.70
C PRO A 146 -19.06 15.48 -12.40
N ILE A 147 -19.45 14.46 -11.66
CA ILE A 147 -20.23 13.31 -12.15
C ILE A 147 -21.52 13.26 -11.32
N GLU A 148 -22.65 12.99 -11.96
CA GLU A 148 -23.93 12.78 -11.26
C GLU A 148 -23.79 11.62 -10.26
N PRO A 149 -24.23 11.80 -9.01
CA PRO A 149 -24.16 10.78 -7.98
C PRO A 149 -24.90 9.51 -8.38
N LEU A 150 -24.43 8.36 -7.91
CA LEU A 150 -25.12 7.10 -8.14
C LEU A 150 -26.51 7.11 -7.46
N LEU A 151 -27.53 6.73 -8.23
CA LEU A 151 -28.91 6.67 -7.73
C LEU A 151 -29.17 5.48 -6.78
N TYR A 152 -28.23 4.53 -6.71
CA TYR A 152 -28.36 3.32 -5.90
C TYR A 152 -27.06 2.96 -5.20
N THR A 153 -27.19 2.31 -4.07
CA THR A 153 -26.04 1.84 -3.31
C THR A 153 -25.44 0.61 -3.95
N ARG A 154 -24.11 0.59 -4.07
CA ARG A 154 -23.30 -0.55 -4.52
C ARG A 154 -22.34 -0.96 -3.42
N GLY A 155 -21.88 -2.18 -3.44
CA GLY A 155 -20.92 -2.64 -2.44
C GLY A 155 -20.40 -4.05 -2.73
N LEU A 156 -19.38 -4.44 -1.98
CA LEU A 156 -18.85 -5.79 -2.00
C LEU A 156 -19.50 -6.60 -0.87
N TYR A 157 -20.05 -7.76 -1.22
CA TYR A 157 -20.62 -8.68 -0.25
C TYR A 157 -19.57 -9.13 0.76
N ALA A 158 -19.91 -9.14 2.05
CA ALA A 158 -18.96 -9.33 3.15
C ALA A 158 -18.02 -10.54 3.02
N PRO A 159 -18.46 -11.74 2.60
CA PRO A 159 -17.59 -12.90 2.40
C PRO A 159 -16.47 -12.74 1.37
N TYR A 160 -16.60 -11.78 0.47
CA TYR A 160 -15.57 -11.50 -0.56
C TYR A 160 -14.61 -10.38 -0.19
N ARG A 161 -14.80 -9.75 0.98
CA ARG A 161 -13.90 -8.69 1.47
C ARG A 161 -12.57 -9.31 1.88
N PRO A 162 -11.43 -8.69 1.52
CA PRO A 162 -10.13 -9.15 1.98
C PRO A 162 -10.06 -9.26 3.51
N LEU A 163 -9.45 -10.34 3.99
CA LEU A 163 -9.19 -10.56 5.42
C LEU A 163 -7.73 -10.24 5.72
N PHE A 164 -7.49 -9.46 6.76
CA PHE A 164 -6.15 -9.07 7.19
C PHE A 164 -5.73 -9.88 8.41
N GLN A 165 -4.68 -10.70 8.24
CA GLN A 165 -4.19 -11.64 9.24
C GLN A 165 -3.03 -11.03 10.03
N THR A 166 -2.90 -11.43 11.30
CA THR A 166 -1.77 -11.04 12.15
C THR A 166 -0.54 -11.91 11.96
N ALA A 167 -0.73 -13.12 11.42
CA ALA A 167 0.34 -14.03 11.00
C ALA A 167 0.13 -14.39 9.52
N LEU A 168 1.07 -13.99 8.69
CA LEU A 168 0.97 -14.08 7.24
C LEU A 168 2.00 -15.08 6.71
N THR A 169 1.60 -15.93 5.76
CA THR A 169 2.52 -16.68 4.92
C THR A 169 2.39 -16.18 3.49
N VAL A 170 3.51 -15.80 2.87
CA VAL A 170 3.56 -15.30 1.49
C VAL A 170 4.46 -16.16 0.63
N ARG A 171 4.07 -16.30 -0.62
CA ARG A 171 4.83 -16.99 -1.66
C ARG A 171 5.98 -16.11 -2.13
N ILE A 172 7.14 -16.73 -2.34
CA ILE A 172 8.34 -16.05 -2.83
C ILE A 172 9.01 -16.84 -3.95
N PHE A 173 9.73 -16.12 -4.81
CA PHE A 173 10.74 -16.65 -5.72
C PHE A 173 12.14 -16.40 -5.15
N LYS A 174 13.10 -17.31 -5.39
CA LYS A 174 14.49 -17.07 -5.04
C LYS A 174 15.00 -15.81 -5.73
N GLY A 175 15.72 -14.99 -4.99
CA GLY A 175 16.44 -13.86 -5.55
C GLY A 175 17.79 -14.26 -6.16
N PRO A 176 18.42 -13.36 -6.93
CA PRO A 176 19.71 -13.64 -7.59
C PRO A 176 20.84 -13.97 -6.61
N HIS A 177 20.72 -13.52 -5.36
CA HIS A 177 21.75 -13.73 -4.34
C HIS A 177 21.37 -14.80 -3.30
N PHE A 178 20.27 -15.56 -3.51
CA PHE A 178 19.80 -16.57 -2.55
C PHE A 178 20.90 -17.58 -2.20
N GLU A 179 21.66 -18.05 -3.19
CA GLU A 179 22.71 -19.06 -3.01
C GLU A 179 24.00 -18.50 -2.36
N LEU A 180 24.12 -17.18 -2.19
CA LEU A 180 25.23 -16.56 -1.46
C LEU A 180 25.04 -16.57 0.06
N PHE A 181 23.85 -16.88 0.54
CA PHE A 181 23.57 -17.02 1.98
C PHE A 181 23.96 -18.41 2.47
N THR A 182 24.36 -18.49 3.76
CA THR A 182 24.69 -19.77 4.38
C THR A 182 23.46 -20.69 4.40
N ASP A 183 23.67 -22.01 4.41
CA ASP A 183 22.57 -23.00 4.44
C ASP A 183 21.68 -22.82 5.67
N ASP A 184 22.27 -22.50 6.83
CA ASP A 184 21.50 -22.18 8.02
C ASP A 184 20.62 -20.93 7.83
N SER A 185 21.15 -19.87 7.22
CA SER A 185 20.37 -18.65 6.92
C SER A 185 19.24 -18.90 5.93
N LYS A 186 19.49 -19.70 4.88
CA LYS A 186 18.44 -20.11 3.93
C LYS A 186 17.35 -20.92 4.61
N HIS A 187 17.74 -21.86 5.48
CA HIS A 187 16.79 -22.65 6.25
C HIS A 187 15.96 -21.78 7.21
N GLN A 188 16.61 -20.91 7.98
CA GLN A 188 15.93 -20.00 8.91
C GLN A 188 15.01 -19.02 8.19
N PHE A 189 15.42 -18.50 7.02
CA PHE A 189 14.60 -17.60 6.22
C PHE A 189 13.27 -18.25 5.80
N LEU A 190 13.28 -19.52 5.45
CA LEU A 190 12.09 -20.25 5.00
C LEU A 190 11.23 -20.84 6.13
N THR A 191 11.82 -21.09 7.30
CA THR A 191 11.12 -21.79 8.40
C THR A 191 10.68 -20.89 9.54
N SER A 192 11.43 -19.80 9.81
CA SER A 192 11.18 -18.91 10.94
C SER A 192 10.26 -17.75 10.59
N PRO A 193 9.42 -17.27 11.51
CA PRO A 193 8.65 -16.06 11.31
C PRO A 193 9.53 -14.81 11.49
N TYR A 194 9.23 -13.78 10.71
CA TYR A 194 9.77 -12.44 10.88
C TYR A 194 8.68 -11.49 11.37
N GLN A 195 9.00 -10.62 12.33
CA GLN A 195 8.08 -9.63 12.85
C GLN A 195 8.22 -8.31 12.12
N PHE A 196 7.10 -7.74 11.67
CA PHE A 196 7.08 -6.38 11.12
C PHE A 196 7.28 -5.36 12.24
N THR A 197 8.32 -4.55 12.13
CA THR A 197 8.71 -3.55 13.15
C THR A 197 8.45 -2.12 12.74
N GLY A 198 8.02 -1.89 11.50
CA GLY A 198 7.71 -0.58 10.98
C GLY A 198 8.15 -0.42 9.54
N GLY A 199 7.82 0.73 8.98
CA GLY A 199 8.17 1.05 7.60
C GLY A 199 7.27 2.11 7.00
N ASN A 200 7.45 2.32 5.71
CA ASN A 200 6.71 3.27 4.91
C ASN A 200 6.57 2.74 3.48
N ARG A 201 6.15 3.59 2.56
CA ARG A 201 6.00 3.23 1.15
C ARG A 201 7.31 2.84 0.43
N MET A 202 8.49 3.08 1.03
CA MET A 202 9.78 2.65 0.47
C MET A 202 10.17 1.24 0.90
N GLY A 203 9.91 0.86 2.16
CA GLY A 203 10.30 -0.45 2.68
C GLY A 203 9.69 -0.77 4.02
N TYR A 204 9.48 -2.06 4.26
CA TYR A 204 9.02 -2.65 5.50
C TYR A 204 10.15 -3.41 6.18
N TYR A 205 10.47 -3.02 7.40
CA TYR A 205 11.54 -3.61 8.20
C TYR A 205 11.04 -4.83 8.95
N LEU A 206 11.79 -5.91 8.84
CA LEU A 206 11.46 -7.19 9.46
C LEU A 206 12.53 -7.56 10.49
N LYS A 207 12.11 -8.06 11.64
CA LYS A 207 12.99 -8.55 12.69
C LYS A 207 12.75 -10.03 12.94
N GLY A 208 13.82 -10.80 12.98
CA GLY A 208 13.78 -12.25 13.18
C GLY A 208 15.17 -12.85 13.21
N SER A 209 15.35 -14.05 12.64
CA SER A 209 16.65 -14.67 12.48
C SER A 209 17.57 -13.79 11.64
N ILE A 210 18.80 -13.61 12.11
CA ILE A 210 19.81 -12.86 11.40
C ILE A 210 20.36 -13.71 10.26
N LEU A 211 20.37 -13.15 9.06
CA LEU A 211 20.80 -13.83 7.84
C LEU A 211 22.25 -13.47 7.50
N HIS A 212 23.08 -14.48 7.31
CA HIS A 212 24.49 -14.34 7.02
C HIS A 212 24.82 -14.85 5.60
N MET A 213 25.69 -14.14 4.92
CA MET A 213 26.30 -14.59 3.67
C MET A 213 27.56 -15.40 3.96
N GLU A 214 27.87 -16.41 3.13
CA GLU A 214 29.10 -17.19 3.26
C GLU A 214 30.37 -16.36 3.09
N ASN A 215 30.33 -15.44 2.13
CA ASN A 215 31.39 -14.49 1.88
C ASN A 215 30.82 -13.08 1.81
N ARG A 216 31.35 -12.16 2.61
CA ARG A 216 31.02 -10.74 2.51
C ARG A 216 31.66 -10.19 1.23
N LYS A 217 30.92 -10.18 0.14
CA LYS A 217 31.31 -9.51 -1.10
C LYS A 217 30.44 -8.27 -1.26
N ASP A 218 31.05 -7.19 -1.73
CA ASP A 218 30.30 -6.04 -2.20
C ASP A 218 29.48 -6.47 -3.41
N ILE A 219 28.18 -6.18 -3.36
CA ILE A 219 27.24 -6.47 -4.44
C ILE A 219 27.10 -5.22 -5.28
N LEU A 220 27.28 -5.37 -6.59
CA LEU A 220 26.95 -4.28 -7.51
C LEU A 220 25.47 -3.95 -7.39
N SER A 221 25.16 -2.66 -7.51
CA SER A 221 23.76 -2.23 -7.48
C SER A 221 22.96 -2.87 -8.62
N GLU A 222 21.89 -3.56 -8.26
CA GLU A 222 21.00 -4.25 -9.19
C GLU A 222 19.61 -3.64 -9.18
N ALA A 223 18.84 -3.94 -10.24
CA ALA A 223 17.45 -3.53 -10.32
C ALA A 223 16.63 -4.16 -9.19
N THR A 224 15.83 -3.33 -8.53
CA THR A 224 14.91 -3.76 -7.47
C THR A 224 13.47 -3.49 -7.90
N GLN A 225 12.50 -4.11 -7.26
CA GLN A 225 11.08 -3.89 -7.55
C GLN A 225 10.25 -4.00 -6.26
N TYR A 226 8.99 -3.61 -6.34
CA TYR A 226 8.04 -3.84 -5.28
C TYR A 226 7.98 -5.33 -4.94
N GLY A 227 8.16 -5.69 -3.67
CA GLY A 227 8.21 -7.08 -3.20
C GLY A 227 9.61 -7.69 -3.16
N THR A 228 10.66 -7.01 -3.65
CA THR A 228 12.04 -7.45 -3.46
C THR A 228 12.39 -7.48 -1.97
N ILE A 229 13.03 -8.57 -1.52
CA ILE A 229 13.53 -8.72 -0.14
C ILE A 229 15.03 -8.55 -0.16
N GLN A 230 15.49 -7.45 0.40
CA GLN A 230 16.92 -7.15 0.57
C GLN A 230 17.39 -7.46 1.99
N VAL A 231 18.64 -7.89 2.12
CA VAL A 231 19.27 -8.17 3.41
C VAL A 231 20.50 -7.27 3.57
N PRO A 232 20.39 -6.16 4.34
CA PRO A 232 21.52 -5.30 4.67
C PRO A 232 22.57 -6.02 5.52
N GLN A 233 23.68 -5.34 5.83
CA GLN A 233 24.79 -5.90 6.59
C GLN A 233 24.43 -6.37 8.02
N ASN A 234 23.36 -5.82 8.61
CA ASN A 234 22.87 -6.25 9.92
C ASN A 234 22.12 -7.60 9.86
N GLY A 235 21.87 -8.14 8.66
CA GLY A 235 21.20 -9.43 8.46
C GLY A 235 19.69 -9.41 8.66
N GLU A 236 19.06 -8.26 8.89
CA GLU A 236 17.61 -8.13 9.05
C GLU A 236 16.95 -7.83 7.69
N PRO A 237 15.99 -8.65 7.23
CA PRO A 237 15.37 -8.44 5.92
C PRO A 237 14.53 -7.17 5.83
N ILE A 238 14.55 -6.54 4.65
CA ILE A 238 13.70 -5.39 4.29
C ILE A 238 12.89 -5.78 3.04
N VAL A 239 11.58 -5.70 3.12
CA VAL A 239 10.70 -5.83 1.94
C VAL A 239 10.56 -4.47 1.29
N LEU A 240 10.99 -4.34 0.04
CA LEU A 240 10.83 -3.11 -0.73
C LEU A 240 9.37 -2.93 -1.15
N MET A 241 8.87 -1.70 -0.96
CA MET A 241 7.47 -1.36 -1.17
C MET A 241 7.28 -0.47 -2.42
N ALA A 242 6.09 0.09 -2.62
CA ALA A 242 5.69 0.73 -3.89
C ALA A 242 6.56 1.94 -4.31
N ASP A 243 7.12 2.69 -3.36
CA ASP A 243 7.99 3.86 -3.63
C ASP A 243 9.49 3.54 -3.45
N ALA A 244 9.85 2.25 -3.35
CA ALA A 244 11.24 1.85 -3.21
C ALA A 244 12.11 2.35 -4.37
N GLN A 245 13.40 2.52 -4.08
CA GLN A 245 14.41 2.81 -5.09
C GLN A 245 14.38 1.80 -6.23
N THR A 246 14.78 2.22 -7.42
CA THR A 246 14.77 1.37 -8.62
C THR A 246 16.01 0.47 -8.74
N VAL A 247 17.06 0.82 -8.01
CA VAL A 247 18.33 0.05 -7.92
C VAL A 247 18.79 0.03 -6.45
N GLY A 248 19.47 -1.04 -6.05
CA GLY A 248 20.02 -1.19 -4.70
C GLY A 248 21.23 -2.08 -4.65
N GLY A 249 22.15 -1.84 -3.69
CA GLY A 249 23.39 -2.57 -3.51
C GLY A 249 23.34 -3.60 -2.36
N TYR A 250 22.17 -3.88 -1.78
CA TYR A 250 22.03 -4.96 -0.81
C TYR A 250 21.70 -6.29 -1.48
N PRO A 251 22.18 -7.42 -0.95
CA PRO A 251 21.80 -8.74 -1.44
C PRO A 251 20.29 -8.94 -1.51
N ILE A 252 19.81 -9.43 -2.64
CA ILE A 252 18.41 -9.78 -2.85
C ILE A 252 18.26 -11.28 -2.59
N ILE A 253 17.64 -11.64 -1.46
CA ILE A 253 17.44 -13.05 -1.09
C ILE A 253 16.23 -13.64 -1.79
N ALA A 254 15.17 -12.85 -1.99
CA ALA A 254 13.92 -13.32 -2.60
C ALA A 254 13.11 -12.15 -3.18
N THR A 255 12.06 -12.51 -3.92
CA THR A 255 11.00 -11.58 -4.34
C THR A 255 9.65 -12.19 -4.01
N ILE A 256 8.75 -11.42 -3.40
CA ILE A 256 7.38 -11.83 -3.05
C ILE A 256 6.55 -11.94 -4.33
N HIS A 257 5.72 -12.99 -4.41
CA HIS A 257 4.75 -13.16 -5.49
C HIS A 257 3.74 -11.99 -5.52
N GLU A 258 3.43 -11.48 -6.71
CA GLU A 258 2.62 -10.26 -6.86
C GLU A 258 1.24 -10.35 -6.21
N ASP A 259 0.58 -11.52 -6.25
CA ASP A 259 -0.72 -11.75 -5.61
C ASP A 259 -0.69 -11.65 -4.08
N ASP A 260 0.49 -11.73 -3.45
CA ASP A 260 0.62 -11.65 -2.00
C ASP A 260 1.07 -10.27 -1.49
N LEU A 261 1.47 -9.37 -2.41
CA LEU A 261 1.93 -8.01 -2.06
C LEU A 261 0.88 -7.19 -1.32
N HIS A 262 -0.39 -7.32 -1.72
CA HIS A 262 -1.49 -6.62 -1.04
C HIS A 262 -1.65 -7.03 0.43
N LYS A 263 -1.34 -8.30 0.77
CA LYS A 263 -1.36 -8.80 2.15
C LYS A 263 -0.21 -8.20 2.96
N VAL A 264 0.99 -8.13 2.35
CA VAL A 264 2.18 -7.53 2.98
C VAL A 264 1.94 -6.04 3.26
N ALA A 265 1.35 -5.32 2.32
CA ALA A 265 1.03 -3.90 2.47
C ALA A 265 0.14 -3.62 3.70
N GLN A 266 -0.67 -4.59 4.11
CA GLN A 266 -1.59 -4.48 5.24
C GLN A 266 -1.00 -4.93 6.59
N LEU A 267 0.30 -5.30 6.65
CA LEU A 267 0.94 -5.64 7.92
C LEU A 267 0.89 -4.48 8.92
N ARG A 268 0.67 -4.81 10.18
CA ARG A 268 0.71 -3.89 11.32
C ARG A 268 1.92 -4.20 12.20
N MET A 269 2.33 -3.22 13.00
CA MET A 269 3.35 -3.42 14.04
C MET A 269 3.10 -4.72 14.80
N PHE A 270 4.14 -5.51 14.93
CA PHE A 270 4.17 -6.82 15.59
C PHE A 270 3.46 -7.97 14.87
N ASN A 271 2.82 -7.75 13.72
CA ASN A 271 2.40 -8.85 12.87
C ASN A 271 3.62 -9.64 12.39
N THR A 272 3.40 -10.92 12.10
CA THR A 272 4.46 -11.81 11.64
C THR A 272 4.26 -12.23 10.20
N ILE A 273 5.36 -12.44 9.49
CA ILE A 273 5.40 -12.93 8.12
C ILE A 273 6.35 -14.13 8.02
N LYS A 274 5.94 -15.15 7.27
CA LYS A 274 6.74 -16.29 6.84
C LYS A 274 6.81 -16.33 5.33
N PHE A 275 7.89 -16.88 4.82
CA PHE A 275 8.14 -17.00 3.39
C PHE A 275 8.05 -18.46 2.96
N ALA A 276 7.21 -18.73 1.96
CA ALA A 276 7.07 -20.05 1.35
C ALA A 276 7.62 -20.01 -0.08
N LEU A 277 8.65 -20.80 -0.34
CA LEU A 277 9.24 -20.90 -1.67
C LEU A 277 8.23 -21.51 -2.63
N MET A 278 8.03 -20.88 -3.80
CA MET A 278 7.30 -21.50 -4.89
C MET A 278 8.21 -22.50 -5.61
N GLU A 279 7.69 -23.71 -5.83
CA GLU A 279 8.30 -24.66 -6.75
C GLU A 279 8.14 -24.10 -8.18
N GLU A 280 9.17 -24.23 -9.00
CA GLU A 280 9.17 -23.83 -10.42
C GLU A 280 8.28 -24.74 -11.27
#